data_b6f994706bda0162ae6f7a7ccf4fea1e
#
_entry.id   b6f994706bda0162ae6f7a7ccf4fea1e
#
_cell.length_a   1.000
_cell.length_b   1.000
_cell.length_c   1.000
_cell.angle_alpha   90.00
_cell.angle_beta   90.00
_cell.angle_gamma   90.00
#
_symmetry.space_group_name_H-M   'P 1'
#
loop_
_entity.id
_entity.type
_entity.pdbx_description
1 polymer ?
#
loop_
_entity_poly.entity_id
_entity_poly.type
_entity_poly.pdbx_seq_one_letter_code
_entity_poly.pdbx_strand_id
1 'polypeptide(L)'
;MGVYRFTCRFYTECLGMKLLRKRDIPEERYTNAFLGYGPEDSHFVVELTYNYGVESYDIGTGFGHFGIAVDDVAKTVDLIKAKGGTVTREPGPVKGGKSVIAFIEDPDGYKFELIERGPTPEPLCQVMLRVGDLDRAISFYEKAFGMELLRNRDNPEYKYTIAMMGYGPEDKNAVLELTYNYGVKEYDKGNAYAQIAISTDDVYKTAEVIRLNGGQITREPGPLPGINTKITACTDPDGWKTVFVDNIDFLKELEE
;
A
#
# COMPACT_ATOMS: atom_id res chain seq x y z
N MET A 1 14.70 13.95 13.11
CA MET A 1 15.59 12.75 13.03
C MET A 1 15.22 11.61 13.97
N GLY A 2 14.61 11.84 15.12
CA GLY A 2 14.25 10.79 16.09
C GLY A 2 13.15 9.85 15.59
N VAL A 3 12.01 10.36 15.18
CA VAL A 3 10.80 9.60 14.80
C VAL A 3 11.08 8.72 13.58
N TYR A 4 11.63 9.26 12.51
CA TYR A 4 11.97 8.51 11.30
C TYR A 4 12.89 7.29 11.56
N ARG A 5 13.89 7.42 12.43
CA ARG A 5 14.74 6.29 12.84
C ARG A 5 13.97 5.24 13.64
N PHE A 6 13.02 5.67 14.45
CA PHE A 6 12.20 4.78 15.25
C PHE A 6 11.24 3.97 14.37
N THR A 7 10.59 4.62 13.39
CA THR A 7 9.72 3.97 12.43
C THR A 7 10.48 2.95 11.58
N CYS A 8 11.61 3.30 10.98
CA CYS A 8 12.43 2.34 10.22
C CYS A 8 12.86 1.14 11.06
N ARG A 9 13.20 1.33 12.37
CA ARG A 9 13.53 0.23 13.27
C ARG A 9 12.34 -0.67 13.54
N PHE A 10 11.15 -0.14 13.67
CA PHE A 10 9.95 -0.94 13.81
C PHE A 10 9.75 -1.88 12.60
N TYR A 11 9.86 -1.36 11.39
CA TYR A 11 9.72 -2.17 10.17
C TYR A 11 10.81 -3.25 10.04
N THR A 12 12.03 -2.95 10.43
CA THR A 12 13.13 -3.92 10.33
C THR A 12 13.17 -4.92 11.49
N GLU A 13 12.95 -4.46 12.71
CA GLU A 13 13.13 -5.29 13.92
C GLU A 13 11.86 -6.03 14.34
N CYS A 14 10.66 -5.46 14.05
CA CYS A 14 9.39 -6.09 14.43
C CYS A 14 8.74 -6.83 13.25
N LEU A 15 8.79 -6.24 12.04
CA LEU A 15 8.18 -6.81 10.85
C LEU A 15 9.15 -7.62 9.98
N GLY A 16 10.46 -7.58 10.28
CA GLY A 16 11.48 -8.35 9.55
C GLY A 16 11.79 -7.86 8.15
N MET A 17 11.36 -6.64 7.78
CA MET A 17 11.70 -6.01 6.50
C MET A 17 13.18 -5.62 6.45
N LYS A 18 13.70 -5.47 5.24
CA LYS A 18 15.02 -4.92 4.99
C LYS A 18 14.90 -3.48 4.51
N LEU A 19 15.81 -2.61 4.98
CA LEU A 19 16.00 -1.31 4.34
C LEU A 19 16.77 -1.55 3.04
N LEU A 20 16.08 -1.35 1.91
CA LEU A 20 16.60 -1.62 0.57
C LEU A 20 17.34 -0.41 0.03
N ARG A 21 16.74 0.76 0.13
CA ARG A 21 17.30 2.01 -0.37
C ARG A 21 16.88 3.18 0.50
N LYS A 22 17.72 4.18 0.57
CA LYS A 22 17.42 5.46 1.21
C LYS A 22 17.81 6.59 0.25
N ARG A 23 16.93 7.58 0.11
CA ARG A 23 17.15 8.75 -0.72
C ARG A 23 16.88 10.01 0.07
N ASP A 24 17.86 10.88 0.14
CA ASP A 24 17.74 12.19 0.76
C ASP A 24 17.65 13.27 -0.32
N ILE A 25 16.61 14.09 -0.26
CA ILE A 25 16.35 15.16 -1.24
C ILE A 25 16.20 16.48 -0.47
N PRO A 26 17.33 17.05 -0.01
CA PRO A 26 17.32 18.23 0.86
C PRO A 26 16.72 19.47 0.20
N GLU A 27 16.84 19.60 -1.12
CA GLU A 27 16.30 20.71 -1.91
C GLU A 27 14.76 20.74 -1.82
N GLU A 28 14.12 19.57 -1.76
CA GLU A 28 12.67 19.41 -1.61
C GLU A 28 12.26 19.13 -0.16
N ARG A 29 13.23 19.07 0.76
CA ARG A 29 13.04 18.92 2.20
C ARG A 29 12.37 17.61 2.62
N TYR A 30 12.72 16.49 2.00
CA TYR A 30 12.26 15.16 2.43
C TYR A 30 13.34 14.09 2.27
N THR A 31 13.13 12.98 2.95
CA THR A 31 13.91 11.75 2.81
C THR A 31 12.96 10.58 2.61
N ASN A 32 13.24 9.71 1.64
CA ASN A 32 12.54 8.45 1.44
C ASN A 32 13.38 7.27 1.95
N ALA A 33 12.70 6.27 2.49
CA ALA A 33 13.25 4.93 2.74
C ALA A 33 12.33 3.88 2.13
N PHE A 34 12.93 2.94 1.40
CA PHE A 34 12.25 1.83 0.78
C PHE A 34 12.53 0.57 1.60
N LEU A 35 11.47 -0.06 2.11
CA LEU A 35 11.56 -1.24 2.97
C LEU A 35 10.70 -2.37 2.42
N GLY A 36 11.20 -3.60 2.48
CA GLY A 36 10.48 -4.75 1.97
C GLY A 36 11.16 -6.06 2.29
N TYR A 37 10.65 -7.14 1.73
CA TYR A 37 11.14 -8.50 1.95
C TYR A 37 12.05 -8.99 0.84
N GLY A 38 12.06 -8.32 -0.30
CA GLY A 38 12.90 -8.61 -1.46
C GLY A 38 13.26 -7.33 -2.22
N PRO A 39 14.04 -7.43 -3.31
CA PRO A 39 14.47 -6.28 -4.09
C PRO A 39 13.31 -5.54 -4.76
N GLU A 40 13.47 -4.22 -4.95
CA GLU A 40 12.42 -3.30 -5.45
C GLU A 40 11.96 -3.61 -6.88
N ASP A 41 12.78 -4.30 -7.68
CA ASP A 41 12.46 -4.68 -9.05
C ASP A 41 11.48 -5.85 -9.18
N SER A 42 11.27 -6.59 -8.10
CA SER A 42 10.50 -7.84 -8.11
C SER A 42 9.57 -8.04 -6.94
N HIS A 43 9.58 -7.14 -5.96
CA HIS A 43 8.75 -7.24 -4.76
C HIS A 43 8.01 -5.93 -4.47
N PHE A 44 6.87 -6.07 -3.81
CA PHE A 44 6.17 -4.93 -3.25
C PHE A 44 6.94 -4.36 -2.05
N VAL A 45 7.07 -3.04 -1.99
CA VAL A 45 7.84 -2.34 -0.95
C VAL A 45 7.03 -1.20 -0.35
N VAL A 46 7.35 -0.86 0.90
CA VAL A 46 6.85 0.36 1.54
C VAL A 46 7.83 1.49 1.31
N GLU A 47 7.35 2.60 0.76
CA GLU A 47 8.07 3.87 0.71
C GLU A 47 7.67 4.73 1.90
N LEU A 48 8.58 4.93 2.83
CA LEU A 48 8.40 5.86 3.95
C LEU A 48 8.96 7.22 3.56
N THR A 49 8.13 8.25 3.63
CA THR A 49 8.56 9.63 3.37
C THR A 49 8.58 10.43 4.67
N TYR A 50 9.76 10.94 5.02
CA TYR A 50 9.95 11.90 6.09
C TYR A 50 10.06 13.32 5.51
N ASN A 51 9.05 14.14 5.70
CA ASN A 51 9.08 15.55 5.36
C ASN A 51 9.71 16.35 6.50
N TYR A 52 10.71 17.19 6.19
CA TYR A 52 11.47 17.91 7.21
C TYR A 52 10.61 18.91 7.97
N GLY A 53 10.60 18.77 9.29
CA GLY A 53 9.84 19.63 10.19
C GLY A 53 8.37 19.24 10.35
N VAL A 54 7.94 18.13 9.76
CA VAL A 54 6.60 17.56 9.99
C VAL A 54 6.71 16.49 11.06
N GLU A 55 5.97 16.64 12.15
CA GLU A 55 6.03 15.74 13.32
C GLU A 55 4.95 14.69 13.32
N SER A 56 3.80 14.94 12.65
CA SER A 56 2.67 14.01 12.59
C SER A 56 1.85 14.22 11.34
N TYR A 57 1.09 13.19 10.98
CA TYR A 57 0.16 13.17 9.86
C TYR A 57 -1.21 12.69 10.30
N ASP A 58 -2.25 13.15 9.60
CA ASP A 58 -3.61 12.66 9.76
C ASP A 58 -3.82 11.46 8.80
N ILE A 59 -4.11 10.29 9.35
CA ILE A 59 -4.36 9.08 8.56
C ILE A 59 -5.76 9.12 7.91
N GLY A 60 -6.68 9.90 8.45
CA GLY A 60 -8.06 9.96 8.00
C GLY A 60 -8.83 8.67 8.28
N THR A 61 -9.91 8.47 7.53
CA THR A 61 -10.79 7.30 7.67
C THR A 61 -10.82 6.41 6.43
N GLY A 62 -10.18 6.84 5.35
CA GLY A 62 -10.19 6.14 4.06
C GLY A 62 -9.14 5.05 3.94
N PHE A 63 -7.90 5.30 4.36
CA PHE A 63 -6.87 4.27 4.43
C PHE A 63 -7.25 3.24 5.52
N GLY A 64 -7.08 1.97 5.21
CA GLY A 64 -7.37 0.90 6.15
C GLY A 64 -6.12 0.35 6.81
N HIS A 65 -5.34 -0.41 6.06
CA HIS A 65 -4.15 -1.09 6.56
C HIS A 65 -3.26 -1.59 5.44
N PHE A 66 -2.03 -1.96 5.79
CA PHE A 66 -1.19 -2.86 5.02
C PHE A 66 -1.37 -4.29 5.52
N GLY A 67 -1.33 -5.29 4.63
CA GLY A 67 -1.38 -6.70 5.00
C GLY A 67 0.00 -7.34 4.93
N ILE A 68 0.37 -8.08 5.98
CA ILE A 68 1.62 -8.84 6.03
C ILE A 68 1.30 -10.31 6.34
N ALA A 69 1.72 -11.19 5.43
CA ALA A 69 1.67 -12.63 5.65
C ALA A 69 2.80 -13.06 6.59
N VAL A 70 2.46 -13.79 7.63
CA VAL A 70 3.39 -14.35 8.61
C VAL A 70 3.09 -15.81 8.86
N ASP A 71 4.11 -16.59 9.25
CA ASP A 71 3.94 -18.02 9.52
C ASP A 71 3.15 -18.29 10.81
N ASP A 72 3.27 -17.42 11.81
CA ASP A 72 2.64 -17.56 13.12
C ASP A 72 2.30 -16.17 13.66
N VAL A 73 1.03 -15.83 13.61
CA VAL A 73 0.52 -14.51 14.04
C VAL A 73 0.75 -14.31 15.54
N ALA A 74 0.56 -15.34 16.37
CA ALA A 74 0.70 -15.22 17.82
C ALA A 74 2.16 -14.90 18.22
N LYS A 75 3.12 -15.63 17.66
CA LYS A 75 4.56 -15.36 17.90
C LYS A 75 4.99 -14.00 17.41
N THR A 76 4.46 -13.56 16.23
CA THR A 76 4.77 -12.25 15.69
C THR A 76 4.24 -11.14 16.61
N VAL A 77 3.02 -11.29 17.10
CA VAL A 77 2.42 -10.36 18.08
C VAL A 77 3.22 -10.31 19.38
N ASP A 78 3.65 -11.46 19.92
CA ASP A 78 4.46 -11.52 21.13
C ASP A 78 5.81 -10.78 20.95
N LEU A 79 6.45 -10.94 19.79
CA LEU A 79 7.68 -10.21 19.44
C LEU A 79 7.44 -8.69 19.40
N ILE A 80 6.34 -8.27 18.76
CA ILE A 80 5.97 -6.84 18.63
C ILE A 80 5.72 -6.24 20.02
N LYS A 81 4.97 -6.94 20.89
CA LYS A 81 4.74 -6.53 22.29
C LYS A 81 6.06 -6.42 23.08
N ALA A 82 6.94 -7.42 22.95
CA ALA A 82 8.24 -7.43 23.62
C ALA A 82 9.14 -6.24 23.21
N LYS A 83 8.93 -5.70 22.01
CA LYS A 83 9.62 -4.51 21.47
C LYS A 83 8.87 -3.20 21.71
N GLY A 84 7.75 -3.23 22.46
CA GLY A 84 6.95 -2.05 22.79
C GLY A 84 6.03 -1.57 21.67
N GLY A 85 5.74 -2.42 20.68
CA GLY A 85 4.79 -2.11 19.61
C GLY A 85 3.33 -2.19 20.09
N THR A 86 2.45 -1.50 19.38
CA THR A 86 1.02 -1.40 19.69
C THR A 86 0.24 -2.52 18.99
N VAL A 87 -0.54 -3.28 19.76
CA VAL A 87 -1.47 -4.29 19.25
C VAL A 87 -2.90 -3.78 19.45
N THR A 88 -3.63 -3.63 18.33
CA THR A 88 -5.02 -3.12 18.37
C THR A 88 -6.06 -4.22 18.26
N ARG A 89 -5.65 -5.41 17.78
CA ARG A 89 -6.45 -6.64 17.81
C ARG A 89 -5.54 -7.84 18.05
N GLU A 90 -5.85 -8.57 19.11
CA GLU A 90 -5.16 -9.83 19.44
C GLU A 90 -5.36 -10.91 18.38
N PRO A 91 -4.45 -11.90 18.26
CA PRO A 91 -4.56 -13.01 17.36
C PRO A 91 -5.90 -13.77 17.52
N GLY A 92 -6.54 -14.04 16.41
CA GLY A 92 -7.78 -14.79 16.38
C GLY A 92 -8.37 -14.92 14.98
N PRO A 93 -9.37 -15.78 14.80
CA PRO A 93 -9.95 -16.00 13.50
C PRO A 93 -10.60 -14.72 12.94
N VAL A 94 -10.50 -14.52 11.64
CA VAL A 94 -11.27 -13.50 10.94
C VAL A 94 -12.76 -13.78 11.06
N LYS A 95 -13.56 -12.73 11.25
CA LYS A 95 -15.02 -12.86 11.34
C LYS A 95 -15.57 -13.55 10.09
N GLY A 96 -16.30 -14.65 10.28
CA GLY A 96 -16.87 -15.45 9.19
C GLY A 96 -15.85 -16.26 8.38
N GLY A 97 -14.61 -16.45 8.88
CA GLY A 97 -13.56 -17.23 8.22
C GLY A 97 -12.68 -18.01 9.19
N LYS A 98 -11.69 -18.71 8.66
CA LYS A 98 -10.79 -19.58 9.44
C LYS A 98 -9.38 -18.99 9.59
N SER A 99 -9.00 -18.01 8.76
CA SER A 99 -7.66 -17.40 8.80
C SER A 99 -7.46 -16.68 10.13
N VAL A 100 -6.33 -16.94 10.77
CA VAL A 100 -5.93 -16.22 11.99
C VAL A 100 -5.32 -14.90 11.56
N ILE A 101 -5.78 -13.81 12.19
CA ILE A 101 -5.25 -12.47 11.94
C ILE A 101 -5.06 -11.72 13.26
N ALA A 102 -4.22 -10.69 13.23
CA ALA A 102 -4.10 -9.69 14.27
C ALA A 102 -3.96 -8.30 13.64
N PHE A 103 -4.21 -7.24 14.40
CA PHE A 103 -3.91 -5.88 13.96
C PHE A 103 -2.94 -5.22 14.91
N ILE A 104 -1.97 -4.54 14.32
CA ILE A 104 -0.96 -3.75 15.02
C ILE A 104 -0.92 -2.34 14.43
N GLU A 105 -0.29 -1.44 15.14
CA GLU A 105 0.02 -0.10 14.65
C GLU A 105 1.53 0.15 14.73
N ASP A 106 2.05 0.80 13.70
CA ASP A 106 3.40 1.32 13.72
C ASP A 106 3.50 2.59 14.61
N PRO A 107 4.70 3.14 14.83
CA PRO A 107 4.87 4.33 15.66
C PRO A 107 4.17 5.59 15.18
N ASP A 108 3.82 5.67 13.89
CA ASP A 108 3.12 6.80 13.27
C ASP A 108 1.60 6.56 13.16
N GLY A 109 1.11 5.40 13.65
CA GLY A 109 -0.30 5.01 13.71
C GLY A 109 -0.83 4.29 12.47
N TYR A 110 0.04 3.92 11.51
CA TYR A 110 -0.41 3.10 10.38
C TYR A 110 -0.72 1.68 10.84
N LYS A 111 -1.88 1.19 10.41
CA LYS A 111 -2.34 -0.16 10.75
C LYS A 111 -1.74 -1.22 9.83
N PHE A 112 -1.39 -2.34 10.43
CA PHE A 112 -0.99 -3.56 9.73
C PHE A 112 -1.89 -4.71 10.15
N GLU A 113 -2.44 -5.42 9.17
CA GLU A 113 -3.07 -6.72 9.37
C GLU A 113 -2.00 -7.80 9.23
N LEU A 114 -1.73 -8.53 10.30
CA LEU A 114 -0.92 -9.75 10.26
C LEU A 114 -1.84 -10.90 9.89
N ILE A 115 -1.49 -11.64 8.83
CA ILE A 115 -2.30 -12.71 8.26
C ILE A 115 -1.51 -14.00 8.36
N GLU A 116 -2.04 -15.01 9.06
CA GLU A 116 -1.40 -16.32 9.13
C GLU A 116 -1.49 -17.03 7.79
N ARG A 117 -0.35 -17.17 7.15
CA ARG A 117 -0.16 -17.88 5.89
C ARG A 117 1.14 -18.68 5.98
N GLY A 118 1.20 -19.78 5.24
CA GLY A 118 2.46 -20.48 5.00
C GLY A 118 3.43 -19.61 4.19
N PRO A 119 4.63 -20.10 3.91
CA PRO A 119 5.63 -19.38 3.13
C PRO A 119 5.05 -18.83 1.82
N THR A 120 5.24 -17.54 1.59
CA THR A 120 4.80 -16.85 0.37
C THR A 120 5.97 -16.07 -0.21
N PRO A 121 6.08 -15.94 -1.56
CA PRO A 121 7.11 -15.11 -2.17
C PRO A 121 6.90 -13.62 -1.88
N GLU A 122 5.67 -13.20 -1.54
CA GLU A 122 5.34 -11.80 -1.27
C GLU A 122 4.68 -11.62 0.10
N PRO A 123 5.50 -11.48 1.18
CA PRO A 123 4.97 -11.29 2.53
C PRO A 123 4.21 -9.96 2.74
N LEU A 124 4.67 -8.85 2.14
CA LEU A 124 3.90 -7.60 2.09
C LEU A 124 2.83 -7.77 1.00
N CYS A 125 1.68 -8.29 1.39
CA CYS A 125 0.75 -8.89 0.44
C CYS A 125 -0.49 -8.05 0.13
N GLN A 126 -0.72 -6.94 0.83
CA GLN A 126 -2.00 -6.25 0.70
C GLN A 126 -1.92 -4.77 1.11
N VAL A 127 -2.67 -3.93 0.40
CA VAL A 127 -3.06 -2.58 0.82
C VAL A 127 -4.58 -2.51 0.81
N MET A 128 -5.20 -2.03 1.89
CA MET A 128 -6.63 -1.84 1.97
C MET A 128 -7.00 -0.36 1.90
N LEU A 129 -7.87 -0.04 0.94
CA LEU A 129 -8.46 1.28 0.74
C LEU A 129 -10.00 1.18 0.77
N ARG A 130 -10.64 2.18 1.39
CA ARG A 130 -12.10 2.27 1.39
C ARG A 130 -12.58 3.06 0.19
N VAL A 131 -13.69 2.59 -0.41
CA VAL A 131 -14.32 3.19 -1.57
C VAL A 131 -15.81 3.44 -1.32
N GLY A 132 -16.35 4.48 -1.93
CA GLY A 132 -17.76 4.84 -1.77
C GLY A 132 -18.71 4.09 -2.70
N ASP A 133 -18.18 3.43 -3.74
CA ASP A 133 -18.92 2.62 -4.70
C ASP A 133 -18.00 1.51 -5.22
N LEU A 134 -18.29 0.26 -4.82
CA LEU A 134 -17.42 -0.87 -5.11
C LEU A 134 -17.43 -1.25 -6.59
N ASP A 135 -18.59 -1.27 -7.23
CA ASP A 135 -18.73 -1.66 -8.65
C ASP A 135 -18.02 -0.65 -9.56
N ARG A 136 -18.16 0.64 -9.26
CA ARG A 136 -17.45 1.71 -9.94
C ARG A 136 -15.93 1.56 -9.77
N ALA A 137 -15.47 1.29 -8.55
CA ALA A 137 -14.06 1.10 -8.27
C ALA A 137 -13.50 -0.12 -8.99
N ILE A 138 -14.13 -1.30 -8.90
CA ILE A 138 -13.73 -2.51 -9.63
C ILE A 138 -13.62 -2.22 -11.12
N SER A 139 -14.68 -1.66 -11.73
CA SER A 139 -14.68 -1.35 -13.16
C SER A 139 -13.55 -0.40 -13.57
N PHE A 140 -13.21 0.57 -12.72
CA PHE A 140 -12.11 1.48 -12.97
C PHE A 140 -10.75 0.77 -12.93
N TYR A 141 -10.47 -0.01 -11.88
CA TYR A 141 -9.20 -0.71 -11.74
C TYR A 141 -8.99 -1.77 -12.82
N GLU A 142 -10.06 -2.45 -13.27
CA GLU A 142 -10.00 -3.37 -14.41
C GLU A 142 -9.68 -2.64 -15.72
N LYS A 143 -10.41 -1.58 -16.04
CA LYS A 143 -10.33 -0.92 -17.34
C LYS A 143 -9.16 0.05 -17.48
N ALA A 144 -8.86 0.80 -16.41
CA ALA A 144 -7.83 1.83 -16.43
C ALA A 144 -6.44 1.28 -16.04
N PHE A 145 -6.39 0.32 -15.13
CA PHE A 145 -5.11 -0.21 -14.62
C PHE A 145 -4.83 -1.63 -15.10
N GLY A 146 -5.80 -2.31 -15.74
CA GLY A 146 -5.64 -3.68 -16.20
C GLY A 146 -5.54 -4.72 -15.08
N MET A 147 -6.01 -4.38 -13.88
CA MET A 147 -6.09 -5.35 -12.78
C MET A 147 -7.22 -6.35 -13.01
N GLU A 148 -7.12 -7.51 -12.39
CA GLU A 148 -8.17 -8.52 -12.36
C GLU A 148 -8.89 -8.48 -11.01
N LEU A 149 -10.23 -8.71 -11.03
CA LEU A 149 -10.98 -9.00 -9.83
C LEU A 149 -10.68 -10.45 -9.41
N LEU A 150 -9.85 -10.62 -8.39
CA LEU A 150 -9.41 -11.94 -7.92
C LEU A 150 -10.45 -12.58 -7.01
N ARG A 151 -11.09 -11.79 -6.17
CA ARG A 151 -12.08 -12.24 -5.21
C ARG A 151 -13.03 -11.11 -4.82
N ASN A 152 -14.30 -11.45 -4.68
CA ASN A 152 -15.32 -10.58 -4.10
C ASN A 152 -15.99 -11.33 -2.93
N ARG A 153 -16.11 -10.67 -1.78
CA ARG A 153 -16.72 -11.23 -0.59
C ARG A 153 -17.66 -10.24 0.06
N ASP A 154 -18.94 -10.63 0.09
CA ASP A 154 -19.96 -9.88 0.83
C ASP A 154 -20.04 -10.36 2.28
N ASN A 155 -20.13 -9.41 3.21
CA ASN A 155 -20.26 -9.66 4.65
C ASN A 155 -21.45 -8.85 5.21
N PRO A 156 -22.69 -9.24 4.88
CA PRO A 156 -23.88 -8.45 5.22
C PRO A 156 -24.12 -8.31 6.72
N GLU A 157 -23.71 -9.30 7.51
CA GLU A 157 -23.76 -9.24 8.98
C GLU A 157 -22.96 -8.06 9.53
N TYR A 158 -21.82 -7.73 8.90
CA TYR A 158 -20.91 -6.64 9.29
C TYR A 158 -21.04 -5.40 8.40
N LYS A 159 -21.99 -5.42 7.45
CA LYS A 159 -22.34 -4.32 6.56
C LYS A 159 -21.16 -3.81 5.73
N TYR A 160 -20.36 -4.71 5.16
CA TYR A 160 -19.32 -4.35 4.21
C TYR A 160 -19.13 -5.44 3.15
N THR A 161 -18.62 -5.05 2.00
CA THR A 161 -18.15 -5.92 0.93
C THR A 161 -16.70 -5.60 0.62
N ILE A 162 -15.89 -6.61 0.35
CA ILE A 162 -14.50 -6.45 -0.09
C ILE A 162 -14.30 -7.02 -1.48
N ALA A 163 -13.46 -6.37 -2.28
CA ALA A 163 -12.95 -6.87 -3.54
C ALA A 163 -11.42 -6.87 -3.52
N MET A 164 -10.82 -7.98 -3.89
CA MET A 164 -9.37 -8.09 -4.08
C MET A 164 -9.04 -7.89 -5.55
N MET A 165 -8.25 -6.86 -5.84
CA MET A 165 -7.80 -6.50 -7.17
C MET A 165 -6.28 -6.73 -7.29
N GLY A 166 -5.81 -7.23 -8.41
CA GLY A 166 -4.37 -7.47 -8.58
C GLY A 166 -3.98 -7.94 -9.97
N TYR A 167 -2.70 -8.23 -10.13
CA TYR A 167 -2.10 -8.70 -11.39
C TYR A 167 -1.75 -10.20 -11.37
N GLY A 168 -2.20 -10.92 -10.36
CA GLY A 168 -1.97 -12.35 -10.21
C GLY A 168 -2.53 -12.91 -8.91
N PRO A 169 -2.39 -14.22 -8.66
CA PRO A 169 -2.97 -14.90 -7.50
C PRO A 169 -2.56 -14.28 -6.16
N GLU A 170 -3.52 -14.15 -5.23
CA GLU A 170 -3.33 -13.54 -3.90
C GLU A 170 -2.28 -14.22 -3.02
N ASP A 171 -2.00 -15.49 -3.27
CA ASP A 171 -0.99 -16.27 -2.52
C ASP A 171 0.45 -16.02 -2.97
N LYS A 172 0.62 -15.30 -4.08
CA LYS A 172 1.94 -15.05 -4.70
C LYS A 172 2.24 -13.58 -4.98
N ASN A 173 1.23 -12.72 -4.93
CA ASN A 173 1.35 -11.32 -5.33
C ASN A 173 0.75 -10.42 -4.28
N ALA A 174 1.23 -9.18 -4.22
CA ALA A 174 0.55 -8.12 -3.51
C ALA A 174 -0.76 -7.76 -4.21
N VAL A 175 -1.80 -7.46 -3.44
CA VAL A 175 -3.12 -7.11 -3.93
C VAL A 175 -3.64 -5.82 -3.30
N LEU A 176 -4.55 -5.19 -4.00
CA LEU A 176 -5.33 -4.06 -3.50
C LEU A 176 -6.67 -4.57 -2.98
N GLU A 177 -6.92 -4.42 -1.68
CA GLU A 177 -8.21 -4.66 -1.09
C GLU A 177 -9.06 -3.38 -1.14
N LEU A 178 -10.15 -3.42 -1.88
CA LEU A 178 -11.17 -2.39 -1.89
C LEU A 178 -12.28 -2.75 -0.92
N THR A 179 -12.54 -1.92 0.07
CA THR A 179 -13.61 -2.14 1.06
C THR A 179 -14.71 -1.09 0.90
N TYR A 180 -15.92 -1.56 0.66
CA TYR A 180 -17.14 -0.76 0.67
C TYR A 180 -17.92 -1.03 1.95
N ASN A 181 -18.08 -0.02 2.80
CA ASN A 181 -18.99 -0.08 3.95
C ASN A 181 -20.38 0.40 3.52
N TYR A 182 -21.42 -0.38 3.82
CA TYR A 182 -22.77 -0.11 3.36
C TYR A 182 -23.26 1.30 3.73
N GLY A 183 -23.66 2.05 2.70
CA GLY A 183 -24.20 3.39 2.84
C GLY A 183 -23.17 4.50 3.03
N VAL A 184 -21.88 4.18 3.12
CA VAL A 184 -20.81 5.19 3.21
C VAL A 184 -20.30 5.50 1.81
N LYS A 185 -20.42 6.75 1.40
CA LYS A 185 -20.08 7.20 0.03
C LYS A 185 -18.74 7.93 -0.05
N GLU A 186 -18.26 8.47 1.05
CA GLU A 186 -17.06 9.29 1.10
C GLU A 186 -16.27 9.01 2.37
N TYR A 187 -14.95 9.14 2.28
CA TYR A 187 -14.01 8.96 3.38
C TYR A 187 -13.02 10.11 3.41
N ASP A 188 -12.65 10.53 4.62
CA ASP A 188 -11.52 11.41 4.81
C ASP A 188 -10.22 10.63 4.52
N LYS A 189 -9.39 11.16 3.61
CA LYS A 189 -8.11 10.55 3.22
C LYS A 189 -6.95 10.98 4.10
N GLY A 190 -7.16 12.02 4.89
CA GLY A 190 -6.07 12.62 5.65
C GLY A 190 -4.92 13.10 4.75
N ASN A 191 -3.71 13.08 5.28
CA ASN A 191 -2.48 13.43 4.57
C ASN A 191 -1.30 12.48 4.85
N ALA A 192 -1.59 11.34 5.46
CA ALA A 192 -0.58 10.35 5.83
C ALA A 192 -0.31 9.33 4.72
N TYR A 193 -1.37 8.67 4.20
CA TYR A 193 -1.24 7.75 3.08
C TYR A 193 -1.09 8.55 1.78
N ALA A 194 0.02 8.32 1.07
CA ALA A 194 0.31 9.11 -0.13
C ALA A 194 -0.23 8.47 -1.41
N GLN A 195 0.16 7.23 -1.72
CA GLN A 195 -0.10 6.63 -3.03
C GLN A 195 0.29 5.15 -3.10
N ILE A 196 -0.18 4.48 -4.15
CA ILE A 196 0.41 3.25 -4.68
C ILE A 196 1.25 3.63 -5.90
N ALA A 197 2.41 2.98 -6.09
CA ALA A 197 3.19 3.05 -7.31
C ALA A 197 3.11 1.72 -8.07
N ILE A 198 2.90 1.79 -9.39
CA ILE A 198 2.78 0.64 -10.28
C ILE A 198 3.71 0.86 -11.47
N SER A 199 4.50 -0.15 -11.84
CA SER A 199 5.33 -0.09 -13.04
C SER A 199 4.49 -0.24 -14.31
N THR A 200 4.91 0.42 -15.39
CA THR A 200 4.30 0.33 -16.71
C THR A 200 5.37 0.40 -17.80
N ASP A 201 5.10 -0.21 -18.94
CA ASP A 201 6.00 -0.15 -20.09
C ASP A 201 5.94 1.19 -20.82
N ASP A 202 4.86 1.97 -20.65
CA ASP A 202 4.67 3.24 -21.34
C ASP A 202 3.73 4.16 -20.54
N VAL A 203 4.30 5.14 -19.84
CA VAL A 203 3.53 6.10 -19.02
C VAL A 203 2.59 6.98 -19.85
N TYR A 204 2.90 7.23 -21.14
CA TYR A 204 2.07 8.06 -22.01
C TYR A 204 0.79 7.33 -22.41
N LYS A 205 0.92 6.07 -22.85
CA LYS A 205 -0.25 5.21 -23.15
C LYS A 205 -1.09 4.95 -21.90
N THR A 206 -0.44 4.72 -20.76
CA THR A 206 -1.11 4.52 -19.48
C THR A 206 -1.97 5.74 -19.13
N ALA A 207 -1.43 6.96 -19.26
CA ALA A 207 -2.19 8.18 -19.00
C ALA A 207 -3.41 8.33 -19.92
N GLU A 208 -3.28 7.97 -21.20
CA GLU A 208 -4.43 7.98 -22.15
C GLU A 208 -5.51 6.99 -21.74
N VAL A 209 -5.14 5.75 -21.39
CA VAL A 209 -6.11 4.73 -20.95
C VAL A 209 -6.82 5.17 -19.67
N ILE A 210 -6.11 5.78 -18.73
CA ILE A 210 -6.68 6.30 -17.48
C ILE A 210 -7.73 7.39 -17.80
N ARG A 211 -7.41 8.36 -18.66
CA ARG A 211 -8.36 9.43 -19.06
C ARG A 211 -9.61 8.87 -19.73
N LEU A 212 -9.45 7.91 -20.62
CA LEU A 212 -10.58 7.28 -21.34
C LEU A 212 -11.51 6.50 -20.40
N ASN A 213 -11.03 6.08 -19.24
CA ASN A 213 -11.80 5.32 -18.26
C ASN A 213 -12.21 6.14 -17.02
N GLY A 214 -12.12 7.48 -17.11
CA GLY A 214 -12.66 8.39 -16.09
C GLY A 214 -11.73 8.70 -14.93
N GLY A 215 -10.45 8.31 -15.00
CA GLY A 215 -9.42 8.73 -14.03
C GLY A 215 -8.96 10.17 -14.33
N GLN A 216 -8.62 10.88 -13.27
CA GLN A 216 -8.07 12.22 -13.35
C GLN A 216 -6.56 12.20 -13.31
N ILE A 217 -5.90 12.64 -14.40
CA ILE A 217 -4.44 12.80 -14.40
C ILE A 217 -4.09 14.01 -13.53
N THR A 218 -3.30 13.76 -12.49
CA THR A 218 -2.79 14.77 -11.54
C THR A 218 -1.36 15.19 -11.83
N ARG A 219 -0.61 14.36 -12.58
CA ARG A 219 0.68 14.67 -13.15
C ARG A 219 0.75 14.13 -14.58
N GLU A 220 1.00 15.02 -15.53
CA GLU A 220 1.22 14.62 -16.93
C GLU A 220 2.44 13.71 -17.08
N PRO A 221 2.41 12.76 -18.05
CA PRO A 221 3.53 11.86 -18.28
C PRO A 221 4.81 12.62 -18.62
N GLY A 222 5.90 12.24 -18.00
CA GLY A 222 7.20 12.83 -18.26
C GLY A 222 8.23 12.54 -17.18
N PRO A 223 9.48 12.95 -17.37
CA PRO A 223 10.55 12.68 -16.44
C PRO A 223 10.39 13.46 -15.12
N LEU A 224 10.84 12.84 -14.02
CA LEU A 224 11.00 13.53 -12.74
C LEU A 224 12.25 14.42 -12.78
N PRO A 225 12.17 15.67 -12.31
CA PRO A 225 13.35 16.52 -12.16
C PRO A 225 14.42 15.84 -11.30
N GLY A 226 15.64 15.80 -11.78
CA GLY A 226 16.80 15.28 -11.04
C GLY A 226 17.00 13.75 -11.11
N ILE A 227 16.00 12.97 -11.52
CA ILE A 227 16.07 11.51 -11.57
C ILE A 227 15.96 10.96 -12.99
N ASN A 228 15.31 11.71 -13.89
CA ASN A 228 14.98 11.32 -15.27
C ASN A 228 14.00 10.15 -15.46
N THR A 229 13.60 9.46 -14.40
CA THR A 229 12.57 8.42 -14.45
C THR A 229 11.24 9.02 -14.87
N LYS A 230 10.67 8.52 -15.97
CA LYS A 230 9.35 8.96 -16.43
C LYS A 230 8.27 8.40 -15.52
N ILE A 231 7.35 9.27 -15.14
CA ILE A 231 6.15 8.90 -14.36
C ILE A 231 4.91 9.59 -14.91
N THR A 232 3.75 9.08 -14.56
CA THR A 232 2.47 9.80 -14.58
C THR A 232 1.74 9.52 -13.28
N ALA A 233 0.85 10.41 -12.86
CA ALA A 233 0.05 10.19 -11.66
C ALA A 233 -1.42 10.51 -11.94
N CYS A 234 -2.30 9.78 -11.27
CA CYS A 234 -3.73 9.98 -11.37
C CYS A 234 -4.42 9.79 -10.03
N THR A 235 -5.68 10.21 -9.96
CA THR A 235 -6.61 9.76 -8.93
C THR A 235 -7.69 8.89 -9.55
N ASP A 236 -8.11 7.87 -8.81
CA ASP A 236 -9.27 7.06 -9.10
C ASP A 236 -10.58 7.83 -8.83
N PRO A 237 -11.77 7.28 -9.13
CA PRO A 237 -13.05 7.94 -8.86
C PRO A 237 -13.36 8.23 -7.39
N ASP A 238 -12.68 7.58 -6.45
CA ASP A 238 -12.77 7.84 -5.01
C ASP A 238 -11.67 8.82 -4.53
N GLY A 239 -10.78 9.27 -5.43
CA GLY A 239 -9.71 10.23 -5.17
C GLY A 239 -8.45 9.60 -4.59
N TRP A 240 -8.26 8.27 -4.67
CA TRP A 240 -7.01 7.62 -4.31
C TRP A 240 -5.96 7.83 -5.39
N LYS A 241 -4.79 8.29 -4.96
CA LYS A 241 -3.68 8.57 -5.88
C LYS A 241 -2.91 7.30 -6.22
N THR A 242 -2.63 7.14 -7.51
CA THR A 242 -1.71 6.13 -8.05
C THR A 242 -0.67 6.79 -8.93
N VAL A 243 0.58 6.38 -8.79
CA VAL A 243 1.70 6.78 -9.65
C VAL A 243 2.07 5.61 -10.55
N PHE A 244 2.19 5.85 -11.84
CA PHE A 244 2.74 4.89 -12.78
C PHE A 244 4.17 5.29 -13.12
N VAL A 245 5.08 4.33 -13.04
CA VAL A 245 6.52 4.51 -13.22
C VAL A 245 6.95 3.72 -14.46
N ASP A 246 7.71 4.36 -15.35
CA ASP A 246 8.32 3.68 -16.50
C ASP A 246 9.27 2.59 -16.02
N ASN A 247 9.00 1.34 -16.42
CA ASN A 247 9.71 0.17 -15.93
C ASN A 247 11.20 0.20 -16.29
N ILE A 248 11.54 0.62 -17.52
CA ILE A 248 12.94 0.66 -17.99
C ILE A 248 13.72 1.73 -17.24
N ASP A 249 13.14 2.89 -17.06
CA ASP A 249 13.80 4.00 -16.34
C ASP A 249 13.95 3.66 -14.85
N PHE A 250 12.95 3.01 -14.25
CA PHE A 250 13.02 2.58 -12.85
C PHE A 250 14.15 1.57 -12.61
N LEU A 251 14.30 0.57 -13.48
CA LEU A 251 15.39 -0.39 -13.36
C LEU A 251 16.77 0.28 -13.46
N LYS A 252 16.93 1.30 -14.30
CA LYS A 252 18.17 2.08 -14.35
C LYS A 252 18.40 2.88 -13.08
N GLU A 253 17.33 3.47 -12.50
CA GLU A 253 17.42 4.18 -11.23
C GLU A 253 17.90 3.30 -10.07
N LEU A 254 17.59 1.99 -10.11
CA LEU A 254 18.03 1.03 -9.09
C LEU A 254 19.52 0.64 -9.21
N GLU A 255 20.14 0.89 -10.37
CA GLU A 255 21.57 0.62 -10.61
C GLU A 255 22.47 1.79 -10.16
N GLU A 256 21.92 2.99 -9.95
CA GLU A 256 22.61 4.20 -9.47
C GLU A 256 22.79 4.20 -7.93
#